data_4458fe9d2a887b6c16fdcf568b694c26
#
_entry.id   4458fe9d2a887b6c16fdcf568b694c26
#
_cell.length_a   1.000
_cell.length_b   1.000
_cell.length_c   1.000
_cell.angle_alpha   90.00
_cell.angle_beta   90.00
_cell.angle_gamma   90.00
#
_symmetry.space_group_name_H-M   'P 1'
#
loop_
_entity.id
_entity.type
_entity.pdbx_description
1 polymer ?
#
loop_
_entity_poly.entity_id
_entity_poly.type
_entity_poly.pdbx_seq_one_letter_code
_entity_poly.pdbx_strand_id
1 'polypeptide(L)'
;MATAAHVRRIALSLTGTVEEQGRFAFGVPIKGKVKGYAWVWLERIDPKKARVPNPKVLALRVRNLEVKALMLASEPDKFFTEPHYNGYPAVLLRLASVRVPELRTRLREAWEVVIPPPGRTPGRVSRA
;
A
#
# COMPACT_ATOMS: atom_id res chain seq x y z
N MET A 1 -14.64 -10.25 5.31
CA MET A 1 -13.36 -10.22 4.63
C MET A 1 -13.33 -9.13 3.60
N ALA A 2 -12.18 -8.56 3.38
CA ALA A 2 -12.05 -7.43 2.47
C ALA A 2 -11.83 -7.90 1.04
N THR A 3 -12.18 -7.04 0.08
CA THR A 3 -12.05 -7.35 -1.34
C THR A 3 -11.39 -6.18 -2.06
N ALA A 4 -11.02 -6.39 -3.31
CA ALA A 4 -10.44 -5.34 -4.14
C ALA A 4 -11.39 -4.15 -4.27
N ALA A 5 -12.69 -4.39 -4.34
CA ALA A 5 -13.66 -3.30 -4.42
C ALA A 5 -13.62 -2.42 -3.16
N HIS A 6 -13.45 -3.04 -1.99
CA HIS A 6 -13.28 -2.30 -0.76
C HIS A 6 -12.02 -1.44 -0.80
N VAL A 7 -10.92 -2.00 -1.32
CA VAL A 7 -9.66 -1.28 -1.44
C VAL A 7 -9.85 -0.02 -2.27
N ARG A 8 -10.47 -0.16 -3.45
CA ARG A 8 -10.65 0.99 -4.35
C ARG A 8 -11.49 2.08 -3.68
N ARG A 9 -12.59 1.68 -3.06
CA ARG A 9 -13.48 2.66 -2.43
C ARG A 9 -12.78 3.42 -1.32
N ILE A 10 -12.07 2.71 -0.46
CA ILE A 10 -11.40 3.34 0.67
C ILE A 10 -10.25 4.21 0.19
N ALA A 11 -9.39 3.69 -0.69
CA ALA A 11 -8.24 4.44 -1.17
C ALA A 11 -8.68 5.74 -1.83
N LEU A 12 -9.68 5.69 -2.69
CA LEU A 12 -10.14 6.89 -3.38
C LEU A 12 -10.81 7.90 -2.45
N SER A 13 -11.17 7.48 -1.23
CA SER A 13 -11.71 8.41 -0.25
C SER A 13 -10.60 9.15 0.50
N LEU A 14 -9.35 8.70 0.41
CA LEU A 14 -8.25 9.35 1.09
C LEU A 14 -7.78 10.53 0.24
N THR A 15 -7.59 11.67 0.90
CA THR A 15 -7.33 12.94 0.21
C THR A 15 -6.17 12.86 -0.77
N GLY A 16 -6.40 13.33 -1.98
CA GLY A 16 -5.36 13.40 -3.00
C GLY A 16 -5.06 12.09 -3.70
N THR A 17 -5.69 10.99 -3.32
CA THR A 17 -5.41 9.70 -3.94
C THR A 17 -5.93 9.64 -5.37
N VAL A 18 -5.10 9.12 -6.26
CA VAL A 18 -5.47 8.82 -7.63
C VAL A 18 -5.20 7.35 -7.90
N GLU A 19 -5.98 6.77 -8.79
CA GLU A 19 -5.76 5.40 -9.24
C GLU A 19 -5.00 5.47 -10.56
N GLU A 20 -3.96 4.65 -10.73
CA GLU A 20 -3.19 4.65 -11.96
C GLU A 20 -3.99 4.03 -13.09
N GLN A 21 -3.79 4.55 -14.29
CA GLN A 21 -4.45 3.99 -15.44
C GLN A 21 -3.84 2.66 -15.80
N GLY A 22 -4.68 1.70 -16.09
CA GLY A 22 -4.18 0.41 -16.57
C GLY A 22 -3.71 -0.55 -15.50
N ARG A 23 -3.76 -0.14 -14.23
CA ARG A 23 -3.36 -1.09 -13.18
C ARG A 23 -4.06 -0.71 -11.88
N PHE A 24 -4.24 -1.71 -11.03
CA PHE A 24 -4.88 -1.51 -9.74
C PHE A 24 -3.80 -1.01 -8.77
N ALA A 25 -3.59 0.28 -8.77
CA ALA A 25 -2.55 0.90 -7.95
C ALA A 25 -3.00 2.31 -7.57
N PHE A 26 -2.72 2.68 -6.33
CA PHE A 26 -3.17 3.94 -5.75
C PHE A 26 -2.01 4.72 -5.17
N GLY A 27 -2.01 6.02 -5.37
CA GLY A 27 -0.97 6.87 -4.85
C GLY A 27 -1.42 8.31 -4.80
N VAL A 28 -0.51 9.18 -4.38
CA VAL A 28 -0.78 10.61 -4.26
C VAL A 28 0.25 11.36 -5.09
N PRO A 29 -0.18 12.28 -5.97
CA PRO A 29 0.78 13.10 -6.71
C PRO A 29 1.52 14.04 -5.76
N ILE A 30 2.85 13.93 -5.76
CA ILE A 30 3.70 14.79 -4.94
C ILE A 30 4.76 15.36 -5.88
N LYS A 31 4.77 16.67 -6.03
CA LYS A 31 5.75 17.35 -6.89
C LYS A 31 5.81 16.75 -8.29
N GLY A 32 4.65 16.51 -8.86
CA GLY A 32 4.56 16.03 -10.24
C GLY A 32 4.72 14.54 -10.43
N LYS A 33 4.97 13.78 -9.37
CA LYS A 33 5.10 12.33 -9.47
C LYS A 33 4.11 11.67 -8.54
N VAL A 34 3.53 10.56 -8.98
CA VAL A 34 2.62 9.81 -8.13
C VAL A 34 3.44 8.92 -7.21
N LYS A 35 3.25 9.09 -5.90
CA LYS A 35 3.89 8.24 -4.91
C LYS A 35 2.92 7.15 -4.56
N GLY A 36 3.18 5.93 -5.00
CA GLY A 36 2.29 4.80 -4.75
C GLY A 36 2.34 4.35 -3.30
N TYR A 37 1.18 4.03 -2.74
CA TYR A 37 1.13 3.52 -1.38
C TYR A 37 0.40 2.19 -1.27
N ALA A 38 -0.35 1.80 -2.29
CA ALA A 38 -1.05 0.50 -2.30
C ALA A 38 -1.21 0.05 -3.74
N TRP A 39 -0.90 -1.20 -4.01
CA TRP A 39 -1.03 -1.73 -5.37
C TRP A 39 -1.24 -3.23 -5.34
N VAL A 40 -1.80 -3.76 -6.45
CA VAL A 40 -2.01 -5.20 -6.57
C VAL A 40 -0.65 -5.90 -6.66
N TRP A 41 -0.52 -7.04 -5.98
CA TRP A 41 0.70 -7.83 -6.06
C TRP A 41 0.77 -8.52 -7.42
N LEU A 42 1.92 -8.37 -8.08
CA LEU A 42 2.18 -9.05 -9.33
C LEU A 42 2.94 -10.33 -8.99
N GLU A 43 2.24 -11.43 -9.06
CA GLU A 43 2.74 -12.72 -8.63
C GLU A 43 3.40 -13.46 -9.77
N ARG A 44 4.54 -14.11 -9.51
CA ARG A 44 5.18 -14.96 -10.51
C ARG A 44 4.76 -16.39 -10.23
N ILE A 45 3.79 -16.86 -10.97
CA ILE A 45 3.29 -18.23 -10.83
C ILE A 45 4.20 -19.20 -11.58
N ASP A 46 4.58 -18.83 -12.79
CA ASP A 46 5.46 -19.65 -13.62
C ASP A 46 6.76 -18.88 -13.83
N PRO A 47 7.92 -19.43 -13.41
CA PRO A 47 9.19 -18.70 -13.53
C PRO A 47 9.54 -18.31 -14.96
N LYS A 48 8.95 -18.99 -15.95
CA LYS A 48 9.22 -18.71 -17.35
C LYS A 48 8.28 -17.69 -17.97
N LYS A 49 7.27 -17.24 -17.21
CA LYS A 49 6.28 -16.31 -17.74
C LYS A 49 6.26 -15.03 -16.97
N ALA A 50 5.59 -14.01 -17.53
CA ALA A 50 5.46 -12.73 -16.88
C ALA A 50 4.67 -12.87 -15.59
N ARG A 51 4.88 -11.94 -14.67
CA ARG A 51 4.12 -11.87 -13.44
C ARG A 51 2.67 -11.50 -13.76
N VAL A 52 1.75 -11.96 -12.95
CA VAL A 52 0.32 -11.71 -13.15
C VAL A 52 -0.27 -11.08 -11.89
N PRO A 53 -1.28 -10.20 -12.04
CA PRO A 53 -1.91 -9.59 -10.87
C PRO A 53 -2.65 -10.63 -10.04
N ASN A 54 -2.50 -10.54 -8.72
CA ASN A 54 -3.26 -11.37 -7.79
C ASN A 54 -4.20 -10.45 -7.00
N PRO A 55 -5.48 -10.37 -7.36
CA PRO A 55 -6.41 -9.43 -6.74
C PRO A 55 -6.76 -9.77 -5.29
N LYS A 56 -6.29 -10.87 -4.77
CA LYS A 56 -6.52 -11.25 -3.38
C LYS A 56 -5.42 -10.74 -2.46
N VAL A 57 -4.36 -10.19 -3.01
CA VAL A 57 -3.21 -9.71 -2.24
C VAL A 57 -2.90 -8.29 -2.62
N LEU A 58 -2.79 -7.43 -1.61
CA LEU A 58 -2.51 -6.02 -1.79
C LEU A 58 -1.14 -5.69 -1.23
N ALA A 59 -0.30 -5.02 -2.01
CA ALA A 59 0.96 -4.51 -1.49
C ALA A 59 0.70 -3.16 -0.83
N LEU A 60 1.24 -2.98 0.37
CA LEU A 60 1.06 -1.75 1.14
C LEU A 60 2.43 -1.20 1.51
N ARG A 61 2.64 0.07 1.20
CA ARG A 61 3.87 0.73 1.62
C ARG A 61 3.87 0.92 3.13
N VAL A 62 5.01 0.72 3.76
CA VAL A 62 5.18 0.95 5.19
C VAL A 62 6.30 1.96 5.39
N ARG A 63 6.39 2.51 6.61
CA ARG A 63 7.29 3.61 6.87
C ARG A 63 8.76 3.21 6.74
N ASN A 64 9.13 2.04 7.17
CA ASN A 64 10.51 1.57 7.09
C ASN A 64 10.57 0.05 7.27
N LEU A 65 11.79 -0.49 7.18
CA LEU A 65 11.97 -1.94 7.28
C LEU A 65 11.74 -2.47 8.69
N GLU A 66 11.88 -1.64 9.71
CA GLU A 66 11.61 -2.08 11.08
C GLU A 66 10.11 -2.29 11.28
N VAL A 67 9.29 -1.38 10.77
CA VAL A 67 7.84 -1.55 10.83
C VAL A 67 7.43 -2.79 10.04
N LYS A 68 8.05 -3.01 8.87
CA LYS A 68 7.78 -4.19 8.06
C LYS A 68 8.08 -5.46 8.86
N ALA A 69 9.26 -5.54 9.49
CA ALA A 69 9.63 -6.71 10.25
C ALA A 69 8.66 -6.97 11.40
N LEU A 70 8.23 -5.91 12.06
CA LEU A 70 7.28 -6.04 13.16
C LEU A 70 5.93 -6.58 12.69
N MET A 71 5.43 -6.07 11.57
CA MET A 71 4.16 -6.54 11.02
C MET A 71 4.24 -8.00 10.62
N LEU A 72 5.33 -8.40 9.97
CA LEU A 72 5.51 -9.79 9.54
C LEU A 72 5.59 -10.73 10.74
N ALA A 73 6.24 -10.31 11.81
CA ALA A 73 6.37 -11.13 13.01
C ALA A 73 5.08 -11.18 13.82
N SER A 74 4.37 -10.05 13.90
CA SER A 74 3.20 -9.96 14.77
C SER A 74 1.94 -10.58 14.16
N GLU A 75 1.78 -10.49 12.86
CA GLU A 75 0.56 -10.96 12.22
C GLU A 75 0.87 -11.73 10.92
N PRO A 76 1.55 -12.86 11.03
CA PRO A 76 1.94 -13.63 9.84
C PRO A 76 0.77 -14.20 9.06
N ASP A 77 -0.41 -14.26 9.67
CA ASP A 77 -1.60 -14.71 8.94
C ASP A 77 -2.09 -13.67 7.95
N LYS A 78 -1.77 -12.41 8.19
CA LYS A 78 -2.25 -11.31 7.37
C LYS A 78 -1.19 -10.77 6.43
N PHE A 79 0.05 -10.65 6.92
CA PHE A 79 1.12 -10.02 6.17
C PHE A 79 2.21 -11.01 5.82
N PHE A 80 2.77 -10.87 4.62
CA PHE A 80 3.90 -11.69 4.22
C PHE A 80 4.78 -10.88 3.27
N THR A 81 5.89 -11.46 2.88
CA THR A 81 6.79 -10.87 1.91
C THR A 81 7.28 -11.98 0.98
N GLU A 82 7.97 -11.62 -0.07
CA GLU A 82 8.56 -12.59 -0.97
C GLU A 82 9.88 -11.98 -1.49
N PRO A 83 10.73 -12.77 -2.15
CA PRO A 83 12.09 -12.29 -2.46
C PRO A 83 12.15 -10.96 -3.20
N HIS A 84 11.21 -10.70 -4.10
CA HIS A 84 11.19 -9.46 -4.85
C HIS A 84 10.95 -8.24 -3.94
N TYR A 85 10.33 -8.46 -2.78
CA TYR A 85 10.01 -7.38 -1.83
C TYR A 85 10.97 -7.33 -0.65
N ASN A 86 11.91 -8.26 -0.55
CA ASN A 86 12.87 -8.23 0.56
C ASN A 86 13.72 -6.96 0.46
N GLY A 87 13.88 -6.28 1.60
CA GLY A 87 14.61 -5.03 1.63
C GLY A 87 13.84 -3.82 1.13
N TYR A 88 12.59 -4.01 0.73
CA TYR A 88 11.75 -2.92 0.25
C TYR A 88 10.67 -2.61 1.30
N PRO A 89 10.39 -1.34 1.59
CA PRO A 89 9.44 -0.98 2.66
C PRO A 89 7.98 -1.11 2.22
N ALA A 90 7.58 -2.32 1.93
CA ALA A 90 6.20 -2.66 1.65
C ALA A 90 5.94 -4.09 2.11
N VAL A 91 4.70 -4.37 2.52
CA VAL A 91 4.28 -5.70 2.90
C VAL A 91 3.17 -6.16 1.98
N LEU A 92 2.96 -7.46 1.91
CA LEU A 92 1.86 -8.05 1.16
C LEU A 92 0.76 -8.44 2.14
N LEU A 93 -0.46 -7.97 1.88
CA LEU A 93 -1.60 -8.19 2.75
C LEU A 93 -2.58 -9.14 2.08
N ARG A 94 -2.94 -10.21 2.79
CA ARG A 94 -3.99 -11.12 2.33
C ARG A 94 -5.33 -10.49 2.64
N LEU A 95 -6.04 -10.06 1.62
CA LEU A 95 -7.31 -9.34 1.82
C LEU A 95 -8.36 -10.17 2.56
N ALA A 96 -8.35 -11.48 2.35
CA ALA A 96 -9.31 -12.35 3.02
C ALA A 96 -9.08 -12.44 4.53
N SER A 97 -7.90 -12.00 5.00
CA SER A 97 -7.56 -12.09 6.41
C SER A 97 -7.95 -10.86 7.21
N VAL A 98 -8.51 -9.84 6.59
CA VAL A 98 -8.86 -8.61 7.29
C VAL A 98 -10.30 -8.25 7.03
N ARG A 99 -10.87 -7.48 7.95
CA ARG A 99 -12.20 -6.90 7.78
C ARG A 99 -12.05 -5.49 7.26
N VAL A 100 -13.16 -4.93 6.77
CA VAL A 100 -13.13 -3.60 6.16
C VAL A 100 -12.59 -2.53 7.12
N PRO A 101 -12.96 -2.49 8.41
CA PRO A 101 -12.38 -1.48 9.31
C PRO A 101 -10.86 -1.58 9.44
N GLU A 102 -10.33 -2.79 9.47
CA GLU A 102 -8.88 -2.97 9.54
C GLU A 102 -8.22 -2.57 8.22
N LEU A 103 -8.84 -2.93 7.10
CA LEU A 103 -8.34 -2.51 5.80
C LEU A 103 -8.27 -0.98 5.72
N ARG A 104 -9.28 -0.31 6.22
CA ARG A 104 -9.32 1.15 6.24
C ARG A 104 -8.14 1.71 7.02
N THR A 105 -7.85 1.14 8.18
CA THR A 105 -6.71 1.56 9.00
C THR A 105 -5.40 1.36 8.26
N ARG A 106 -5.22 0.19 7.63
CA ARG A 106 -3.97 -0.11 6.93
C ARG A 106 -3.76 0.77 5.70
N LEU A 107 -4.82 1.04 4.96
CA LEU A 107 -4.73 1.95 3.81
C LEU A 107 -4.40 3.36 4.25
N ARG A 108 -5.01 3.82 5.34
CA ARG A 108 -4.71 5.14 5.85
C ARG A 108 -3.26 5.25 6.31
N GLU A 109 -2.74 4.23 6.99
CA GLU A 109 -1.35 4.24 7.41
C GLU A 109 -0.40 4.30 6.22
N ALA A 110 -0.70 3.55 5.15
CA ALA A 110 0.13 3.57 3.96
C ALA A 110 0.07 4.94 3.27
N TRP A 111 -1.12 5.51 3.20
CA TRP A 111 -1.33 6.84 2.65
C TRP A 111 -0.53 7.89 3.44
N GLU A 112 -0.52 7.78 4.77
CA GLU A 112 0.22 8.70 5.62
C GLU A 112 1.73 8.65 5.40
N VAL A 113 2.24 7.54 4.91
CA VAL A 113 3.67 7.42 4.61
C VAL A 113 4.05 8.34 3.46
N VAL A 114 3.19 8.50 2.47
CA VAL A 114 3.54 9.24 1.26
C VAL A 114 3.13 10.71 1.30
N ILE A 115 2.18 11.09 2.13
CA ILE A 115 1.78 12.49 2.22
C ILE A 115 2.68 13.24 3.19
N PRO A 116 2.80 14.56 3.04
CA PRO A 116 3.57 15.35 4.01
C PRO A 116 2.90 15.31 5.38
N PRO A 117 3.70 15.36 6.46
CA PRO A 117 3.11 15.41 7.79
C PRO A 117 2.22 16.64 7.96
N PRO A 118 1.21 16.57 8.81
CA PRO A 118 0.38 17.75 9.09
C PRO A 118 1.23 18.94 9.49
N GLY A 119 0.91 20.09 8.95
CA GLY A 119 1.65 21.30 9.25
C GLY A 119 2.94 21.45 8.48
N ARG A 120 3.31 20.45 7.68
CA ARG A 120 4.54 20.51 6.92
C ARG A 120 4.20 20.37 5.46
N THR A 121 3.40 21.21 4.96
CA THR A 121 3.00 21.18 3.57
C THR A 121 4.17 21.57 2.68
N PRO A 122 4.38 20.89 1.58
CA PRO A 122 5.45 21.25 0.66
C PRO A 122 5.30 22.69 0.21
N GLY A 123 6.40 23.41 0.15
CA GLY A 123 6.37 24.78 -0.26
C GLY A 123 5.86 25.75 0.78
N ARG A 124 5.42 25.24 1.99
CA ARG A 124 4.96 26.09 2.95
C ARG A 124 5.95 26.21 3.98
N VAL A 125 6.34 27.35 4.26
CA VAL A 125 7.28 27.57 5.30
C VAL A 125 6.65 27.12 6.55
N SER A 126 7.39 26.51 7.33
CA SER A 126 6.89 26.07 8.53
C SER A 126 6.28 27.21 9.23
N ARG A 127 5.10 27.15 9.62
CA ARG A 127 4.53 28.13 10.24
C ARG A 127 4.91 28.04 11.49
N ALA A 128 5.72 27.72 11.76
CA ALA A 128 6.25 27.76 13.08
C ALA A 128 5.35 27.73 14.05
#